data_9990797090ad591c6882f580183b6e0d
#
_entry.id   9990797090ad591c6882f580183b6e0d
#
_cell.length_a   1.000
_cell.length_b   1.000
_cell.length_c   1.000
_cell.angle_alpha   90.00
_cell.angle_beta   90.00
_cell.angle_gamma   90.00
#
_symmetry.space_group_name_H-M   'P 1'
#
loop_
_entity.id
_entity.type
_entity.pdbx_description
1 polymer ?
#
loop_
_entity_poly.entity_id
_entity_poly.type
_entity_poly.pdbx_seq_one_letter_code
_entity_poly.pdbx_strand_id
1 'polypeptide(L)'
;MDIAPFGVEDWLNVHEKSATYDIAQSTIASMTLDELVALGAPQGLVADAAEAAFPQDARAGAAQMGFFARLGAEKMNYGWIEGSPAFKRAAAALYGRVEPEAVLQTNGATGANLLAVLALVSRGDHVIAEYPSYQQLYDIPRALGAEVDLWRIHEDRGWYPDLDELERLVRPDTRLICLNNANNPTGTFLDRAFMEQVADIARSVGAYVLVDEVYLPLVGTEDFASIADIYERGVATNSLSKTYSVPGARIGWTASSPEIAEMLRPYRDYTMICCGVVNDALAVHVLEHRDAVLARNRPLVMGNLAIAQAWIDDEPRVSWVAPQGVSTSCIKLDIPEDDEAFCLRLLEEEGVLLVPGSRFDLPGHARLGYCAPEPVLRAGLAGLGRALRRFD
;
A
#
# COMPACT_ATOMS: atom_id res chain seq x y z
N MET A 1 -5.92 -26.60 1.44
CA MET A 1 -5.46 -25.32 0.88
C MET A 1 -3.95 -25.36 0.93
N ASP A 2 -3.30 -25.18 -0.18
CA ASP A 2 -1.85 -25.05 -0.28
C ASP A 2 -1.57 -23.65 -0.81
N ILE A 3 -0.76 -22.85 -0.10
CA ILE A 3 -0.45 -21.48 -0.46
C ILE A 3 1.06 -21.30 -0.52
N ALA A 4 1.54 -20.64 -1.57
CA ALA A 4 2.96 -20.37 -1.73
C ALA A 4 3.50 -19.48 -0.60
N PRO A 5 4.78 -19.63 -0.19
CA PRO A 5 5.43 -18.67 0.70
C PRO A 5 5.32 -17.26 0.13
N PHE A 6 5.08 -16.27 1.00
CA PHE A 6 4.97 -14.87 0.56
C PHE A 6 6.37 -14.27 0.41
N GLY A 7 6.89 -14.22 -0.81
CA GLY A 7 8.30 -13.93 -1.06
C GLY A 7 8.83 -12.67 -0.40
N VAL A 8 8.09 -11.56 -0.51
CA VAL A 8 8.46 -10.26 0.10
C VAL A 8 8.43 -10.32 1.62
N GLU A 9 7.36 -10.90 2.20
CA GLU A 9 7.20 -10.96 3.65
C GLU A 9 8.21 -11.93 4.27
N ASP A 10 8.52 -13.05 3.62
CA ASP A 10 9.57 -13.97 4.05
C ASP A 10 10.92 -13.26 4.18
N TRP A 11 11.28 -12.44 3.19
CA TRP A 11 12.51 -11.64 3.21
C TRP A 11 12.49 -10.60 4.35
N LEU A 12 11.43 -9.79 4.44
CA LEU A 12 11.33 -8.73 5.43
C LEU A 12 11.27 -9.27 6.87
N ASN A 13 10.53 -10.36 7.10
CA ASN A 13 10.43 -10.98 8.44
C ASN A 13 11.79 -11.41 9.00
N VAL A 14 12.73 -11.81 8.14
CA VAL A 14 14.07 -12.21 8.56
C VAL A 14 15.01 -11.03 8.70
N HIS A 15 14.96 -10.05 7.79
CA HIS A 15 16.04 -9.08 7.61
C HIS A 15 15.72 -7.66 8.09
N GLU A 16 14.43 -7.26 8.14
CA GLU A 16 14.02 -5.87 8.45
C GLU A 16 14.62 -5.34 9.77
N LYS A 17 14.60 -6.15 10.82
CA LYS A 17 15.05 -5.71 12.15
C LYS A 17 16.56 -5.64 12.31
N SER A 18 17.34 -6.18 11.38
CA SER A 18 18.81 -6.10 11.37
C SER A 18 19.35 -4.93 10.57
N ALA A 19 18.52 -4.26 9.79
CA ALA A 19 18.93 -3.16 8.93
C ALA A 19 19.27 -1.89 9.73
N THR A 20 20.37 -1.24 9.36
CA THR A 20 20.72 0.11 9.84
C THR A 20 20.01 1.17 8.98
N TYR A 21 19.94 0.94 7.69
CA TYR A 21 19.33 1.83 6.70
C TYR A 21 18.27 1.05 5.94
N ASP A 22 17.03 1.07 6.45
CA ASP A 22 15.91 0.42 5.77
C ASP A 22 15.36 1.36 4.69
N ILE A 23 15.72 1.07 3.45
CA ILE A 23 15.21 1.67 2.23
C ILE A 23 14.47 0.64 1.37
N ALA A 24 13.94 -0.41 2.01
CA ALA A 24 13.12 -1.45 1.39
C ALA A 24 11.61 -1.21 1.55
N GLN A 25 11.21 -0.41 2.56
CA GLN A 25 9.82 -0.22 2.93
C GLN A 25 9.03 0.53 1.86
N SER A 26 7.86 0.02 1.52
CA SER A 26 6.91 0.72 0.65
C SER A 26 5.98 1.68 1.41
N THR A 27 6.28 1.95 2.69
CA THR A 27 5.54 2.88 3.55
C THR A 27 6.26 4.23 3.55
N ILE A 28 5.52 5.34 3.53
CA ILE A 28 6.07 6.65 3.84
C ILE A 28 6.47 6.66 5.32
N ALA A 29 7.58 7.33 5.66
CA ALA A 29 8.11 7.40 7.03
C ALA A 29 7.00 7.52 8.07
N SER A 30 6.88 6.51 8.94
CA SER A 30 5.78 6.35 9.89
C SER A 30 5.73 7.50 10.89
N MET A 31 4.52 7.85 11.31
CA MET A 31 4.28 8.84 12.35
C MET A 31 4.35 8.19 13.74
N THR A 32 4.88 8.92 14.69
CA THR A 32 4.76 8.57 16.13
C THR A 32 3.33 8.81 16.62
N LEU A 33 2.99 8.24 17.77
CA LEU A 33 1.68 8.48 18.38
C LEU A 33 1.49 9.96 18.76
N ASP A 34 2.55 10.63 19.21
CA ASP A 34 2.50 12.05 19.55
C ASP A 34 2.25 12.92 18.31
N GLU A 35 2.91 12.64 17.18
CA GLU A 35 2.63 13.31 15.91
C GLU A 35 1.20 13.08 15.44
N LEU A 36 0.67 11.86 15.59
CA LEU A 36 -0.70 11.53 15.21
C LEU A 36 -1.72 12.32 16.04
N VAL A 37 -1.56 12.34 17.35
CA VAL A 37 -2.48 13.02 18.27
C VAL A 37 -2.43 14.54 18.11
N ALA A 38 -1.28 15.08 17.66
CA ALA A 38 -1.11 16.50 17.37
C ALA A 38 -1.75 16.94 16.02
N LEU A 39 -2.24 16.02 15.20
CA LEU A 39 -2.94 16.37 13.94
C LEU A 39 -4.14 17.28 14.25
N GLY A 40 -4.31 18.34 13.44
CA GLY A 40 -5.40 19.30 13.60
C GLY A 40 -5.16 20.37 14.69
N ALA A 41 -4.03 20.34 15.40
CA ALA A 41 -3.62 21.46 16.24
C ALA A 41 -3.36 22.71 15.37
N PRO A 42 -3.67 23.94 15.85
CA PRO A 42 -3.43 25.16 15.10
C PRO A 42 -1.98 25.26 14.63
N GLN A 43 -1.77 25.50 13.34
CA GLN A 43 -0.43 25.73 12.77
C GLN A 43 0.26 26.89 13.50
N GLY A 44 1.47 26.66 13.96
CA GLY A 44 2.28 27.62 14.76
C GLY A 44 2.77 27.02 16.08
N LEU A 45 2.32 25.82 16.46
CA LEU A 45 2.69 25.14 17.70
C LEU A 45 3.58 23.91 17.46
N VAL A 46 3.91 23.57 16.23
CA VAL A 46 4.78 22.45 15.82
C VAL A 46 6.12 22.99 15.31
N ALA A 47 6.66 24.01 15.97
CA ALA A 47 8.05 24.41 15.76
C ALA A 47 8.92 23.60 16.75
N ASP A 48 9.85 22.81 16.20
CA ASP A 48 10.91 22.09 16.92
C ASP A 48 10.51 20.90 17.79
N ALA A 49 9.77 19.93 17.22
CA ALA A 49 9.52 18.63 17.87
C ALA A 49 10.80 17.76 18.05
N ALA A 50 11.96 18.22 17.58
CA ALA A 50 13.22 17.50 17.73
C ALA A 50 13.92 17.73 19.09
N GLU A 51 13.51 18.72 19.89
CA GLU A 51 14.14 19.05 21.17
C GLU A 51 13.22 19.02 22.41
N ALA A 52 11.92 18.78 22.26
CA ALA A 52 11.01 18.84 23.42
C ALA A 52 10.62 17.43 23.88
N ALA A 53 11.24 16.97 24.95
CA ALA A 53 10.85 15.76 25.69
C ALA A 53 9.42 15.82 26.28
N PHE A 54 8.77 16.99 26.28
CA PHE A 54 7.34 17.23 26.58
C PHE A 54 6.89 18.54 25.94
N PRO A 55 5.72 18.61 25.31
CA PRO A 55 5.20 19.87 24.77
C PRO A 55 4.93 20.86 25.89
N GLN A 56 5.68 21.97 25.92
CA GLN A 56 5.45 23.08 26.85
C GLN A 56 4.24 23.95 26.46
N ASP A 57 3.53 23.61 25.39
CA ASP A 57 2.40 24.38 24.89
C ASP A 57 1.08 23.81 25.40
N ALA A 58 0.38 24.62 26.18
CA ALA A 58 -0.88 24.24 26.84
C ALA A 58 -1.99 23.81 25.86
N ARG A 59 -1.96 24.24 24.57
CA ARG A 59 -2.98 23.90 23.57
C ARG A 59 -2.74 22.58 22.90
N ALA A 60 -1.50 22.28 22.52
CA ALA A 60 -1.12 20.95 22.01
C ALA A 60 -1.30 19.89 23.11
N GLY A 61 -0.89 20.19 24.34
CA GLY A 61 -1.13 19.37 25.49
C GLY A 61 -2.62 19.15 25.80
N ALA A 62 -3.48 20.16 25.58
CA ALA A 62 -4.93 20.03 25.77
C ALA A 62 -5.58 19.13 24.71
N ALA A 63 -5.18 19.23 23.44
CA ALA A 63 -5.68 18.37 22.37
C ALA A 63 -5.23 16.91 22.60
N GLN A 64 -3.98 16.71 22.96
CA GLN A 64 -3.39 15.42 23.30
C GLN A 64 -4.07 14.80 24.54
N MET A 65 -4.22 15.56 25.63
CA MET A 65 -4.97 15.12 26.80
C MET A 65 -6.43 14.84 26.47
N GLY A 66 -7.06 15.63 25.60
CA GLY A 66 -8.44 15.42 25.16
C GLY A 66 -8.63 14.11 24.43
N PHE A 67 -7.71 13.73 23.52
CA PHE A 67 -7.74 12.44 22.82
C PHE A 67 -7.58 11.28 23.82
N PHE A 68 -6.53 11.30 24.64
CA PHE A 68 -6.28 10.23 25.61
C PHE A 68 -7.32 10.16 26.72
N ALA A 69 -7.90 11.29 27.13
CA ALA A 69 -8.97 11.29 28.13
C ALA A 69 -10.24 10.62 27.59
N ARG A 70 -10.61 10.89 26.33
CA ARG A 70 -11.74 10.21 25.69
C ARG A 70 -11.48 8.71 25.56
N LEU A 71 -10.30 8.34 25.03
CA LEU A 71 -9.90 6.95 24.85
C LEU A 71 -9.80 6.20 26.19
N GLY A 72 -9.29 6.88 27.24
CA GLY A 72 -9.18 6.32 28.57
C GLY A 72 -10.52 6.05 29.26
N ALA A 73 -11.60 6.71 28.82
CA ALA A 73 -12.96 6.45 29.30
C ALA A 73 -13.66 5.28 28.57
N GLU A 74 -13.10 4.84 27.43
CA GLU A 74 -13.66 3.75 26.65
C GLU A 74 -13.47 2.40 27.34
N LYS A 75 -14.52 1.57 27.33
CA LYS A 75 -14.42 0.20 27.82
C LYS A 75 -13.68 -0.65 26.79
N MET A 76 -12.72 -1.46 27.26
CA MET A 76 -11.98 -2.43 26.43
C MET A 76 -12.83 -3.66 26.11
N ASN A 77 -14.06 -3.46 25.64
CA ASN A 77 -14.94 -4.48 25.07
C ASN A 77 -14.63 -4.67 23.57
N TYR A 78 -15.36 -5.59 22.93
CA TYR A 78 -15.42 -5.64 21.48
C TYR A 78 -15.87 -4.28 20.95
N GLY A 79 -15.14 -3.77 19.95
CA GLY A 79 -15.51 -2.55 19.23
C GLY A 79 -16.69 -2.77 18.30
N TRP A 80 -16.92 -1.80 17.44
CA TRP A 80 -17.87 -1.94 16.35
C TRP A 80 -17.43 -3.06 15.38
N ILE A 81 -18.36 -3.95 15.03
CA ILE A 81 -18.05 -5.13 14.21
C ILE A 81 -17.41 -4.73 12.87
N GLU A 82 -18.00 -3.78 12.14
CA GLU A 82 -17.55 -3.35 10.81
C GLU A 82 -16.80 -2.01 10.81
N GLY A 83 -16.35 -1.56 11.96
CA GLY A 83 -15.84 -0.21 12.20
C GLY A 83 -16.92 0.72 12.74
N SER A 84 -16.50 1.73 13.52
CA SER A 84 -17.44 2.70 14.09
C SER A 84 -18.16 3.50 13.01
N PRO A 85 -19.37 4.03 13.32
CA PRO A 85 -20.05 4.92 12.37
C PRO A 85 -19.21 6.14 11.97
N ALA A 86 -18.33 6.63 12.85
CA ALA A 86 -17.39 7.70 12.54
C ALA A 86 -16.33 7.24 11.54
N PHE A 87 -15.74 6.05 11.75
CA PHE A 87 -14.79 5.46 10.81
C PHE A 87 -15.43 5.25 9.43
N LYS A 88 -16.60 4.62 9.38
CA LYS A 88 -17.29 4.33 8.10
C LYS A 88 -17.58 5.61 7.33
N ARG A 89 -18.05 6.69 7.99
CA ARG A 89 -18.24 8.00 7.34
C ARG A 89 -16.93 8.62 6.86
N ALA A 90 -15.88 8.58 7.68
CA ALA A 90 -14.60 9.17 7.34
C ALA A 90 -13.92 8.44 6.17
N ALA A 91 -14.02 7.12 6.12
CA ALA A 91 -13.51 6.31 5.02
C ALA A 91 -14.37 6.47 3.76
N ALA A 92 -15.70 6.44 3.86
CA ALA A 92 -16.59 6.68 2.72
C ALA A 92 -16.38 8.05 2.08
N ALA A 93 -16.02 9.08 2.87
CA ALA A 93 -15.72 10.42 2.37
C ALA A 93 -14.46 10.51 1.46
N LEU A 94 -13.72 9.42 1.28
CA LEU A 94 -12.62 9.31 0.31
C LEU A 94 -13.14 8.97 -1.10
N TYR A 95 -14.39 8.57 -1.24
CA TYR A 95 -15.02 8.07 -2.45
C TYR A 95 -16.19 8.97 -2.85
N GLY A 96 -16.50 8.96 -4.15
CA GLY A 96 -17.60 9.78 -4.69
C GLY A 96 -18.97 9.10 -4.62
N ARG A 97 -19.01 7.75 -4.53
CA ARG A 97 -20.25 6.97 -4.60
C ARG A 97 -20.43 5.94 -3.49
N VAL A 98 -19.43 5.73 -2.65
CA VAL A 98 -19.47 4.70 -1.61
C VAL A 98 -20.25 5.22 -0.40
N GLU A 99 -21.31 4.49 -0.04
CA GLU A 99 -22.06 4.78 1.17
C GLU A 99 -21.31 4.24 2.41
N PRO A 100 -21.43 4.90 3.59
CA PRO A 100 -20.75 4.44 4.81
C PRO A 100 -21.06 2.97 5.15
N GLU A 101 -22.28 2.51 4.89
CA GLU A 101 -22.73 1.13 5.15
C GLU A 101 -21.99 0.09 4.30
N ALA A 102 -21.47 0.50 3.15
CA ALA A 102 -20.69 -0.33 2.22
C ALA A 102 -19.18 -0.34 2.51
N VAL A 103 -18.73 0.39 3.53
CA VAL A 103 -17.36 0.32 4.03
C VAL A 103 -17.27 -0.75 5.11
N LEU A 104 -16.35 -1.72 4.94
CA LEU A 104 -16.09 -2.76 5.95
C LEU A 104 -14.66 -2.63 6.44
N GLN A 105 -14.47 -2.35 7.72
CA GLN A 105 -13.17 -2.24 8.36
C GLN A 105 -12.47 -3.60 8.44
N THR A 106 -11.15 -3.61 8.21
CA THR A 106 -10.32 -4.81 8.20
C THR A 106 -8.97 -4.59 8.90
N ASN A 107 -8.21 -5.68 9.15
CA ASN A 107 -6.84 -5.63 9.65
C ASN A 107 -5.84 -5.26 8.54
N GLY A 108 -5.79 -3.98 8.18
CA GLY A 108 -5.02 -3.47 7.04
C GLY A 108 -5.61 -3.91 5.71
N ALA A 109 -5.00 -3.47 4.61
CA ALA A 109 -5.39 -3.90 3.27
C ALA A 109 -5.16 -5.40 3.04
N THR A 110 -4.18 -6.00 3.72
CA THR A 110 -3.97 -7.45 3.72
C THR A 110 -5.23 -8.22 4.10
N GLY A 111 -5.92 -7.77 5.15
CA GLY A 111 -7.21 -8.32 5.55
C GLY A 111 -8.34 -8.00 4.57
N ALA A 112 -8.30 -6.82 3.93
CA ALA A 112 -9.29 -6.41 2.94
C ALA A 112 -9.19 -7.24 1.65
N ASN A 113 -7.96 -7.44 1.12
CA ASN A 113 -7.70 -8.28 -0.04
C ASN A 113 -8.14 -9.74 0.21
N LEU A 114 -7.73 -10.30 1.37
CA LEU A 114 -8.14 -11.65 1.76
C LEU A 114 -9.67 -11.77 1.80
N LEU A 115 -10.34 -10.83 2.45
CA LEU A 115 -11.80 -10.81 2.57
C LEU A 115 -12.48 -10.77 1.20
N ALA A 116 -12.03 -9.87 0.32
CA ALA A 116 -12.59 -9.72 -1.02
C ALA A 116 -12.44 -11.01 -1.84
N VAL A 117 -11.24 -11.59 -1.85
CA VAL A 117 -10.98 -12.83 -2.61
C VAL A 117 -11.78 -14.01 -2.03
N LEU A 118 -11.82 -14.19 -0.69
CA LEU A 118 -12.59 -15.26 -0.05
C LEU A 118 -14.09 -15.20 -0.39
N ALA A 119 -14.64 -14.00 -0.51
CA ALA A 119 -16.07 -13.82 -0.76
C ALA A 119 -16.45 -13.91 -2.25
N LEU A 120 -15.53 -13.53 -3.14
CA LEU A 120 -15.81 -13.41 -4.57
C LEU A 120 -15.37 -14.62 -5.39
N VAL A 121 -14.39 -15.41 -4.89
CA VAL A 121 -13.75 -16.48 -5.65
C VAL A 121 -14.04 -17.84 -5.05
N SER A 122 -14.39 -18.77 -5.91
CA SER A 122 -14.62 -20.18 -5.59
C SER A 122 -13.66 -21.08 -6.38
N ARG A 123 -13.56 -22.34 -5.96
CA ARG A 123 -12.81 -23.35 -6.70
C ARG A 123 -13.30 -23.47 -8.13
N GLY A 124 -12.37 -23.38 -9.09
CA GLY A 124 -12.65 -23.52 -10.52
C GLY A 124 -13.05 -22.20 -11.21
N ASP A 125 -13.21 -21.09 -10.46
CA ASP A 125 -13.42 -19.78 -11.06
C ASP A 125 -12.16 -19.35 -11.84
N HIS A 126 -12.37 -18.58 -12.90
CA HIS A 126 -11.28 -17.93 -13.63
C HIS A 126 -10.99 -16.53 -13.05
N VAL A 127 -9.72 -16.27 -12.77
CA VAL A 127 -9.23 -15.00 -12.23
C VAL A 127 -8.10 -14.48 -13.12
N ILE A 128 -8.10 -13.19 -13.40
CA ILE A 128 -6.97 -12.49 -14.04
C ILE A 128 -6.31 -11.61 -13.00
N ALA A 129 -4.99 -11.66 -12.90
CA ALA A 129 -4.24 -10.83 -11.95
C ALA A 129 -3.08 -10.11 -12.63
N GLU A 130 -2.96 -8.80 -12.39
CA GLU A 130 -1.79 -8.02 -12.75
C GLU A 130 -0.52 -8.64 -12.16
N TYR A 131 0.56 -8.71 -12.96
CA TYR A 131 1.80 -9.38 -12.56
C TYR A 131 3.06 -8.77 -13.21
N PRO A 132 4.16 -8.52 -12.46
CA PRO A 132 4.24 -8.68 -11.01
C PRO A 132 3.40 -7.67 -10.24
N SER A 133 2.94 -8.08 -9.08
CA SER A 133 2.09 -7.27 -8.21
C SER A 133 2.18 -7.76 -6.77
N TYR A 134 1.32 -7.25 -5.88
CA TYR A 134 1.24 -7.73 -4.51
C TYR A 134 0.70 -9.16 -4.46
N GLN A 135 1.49 -10.08 -3.96
CA GLN A 135 1.33 -11.54 -4.10
C GLN A 135 -0.05 -12.07 -3.68
N GLN A 136 -0.73 -11.42 -2.73
CA GLN A 136 -2.08 -11.80 -2.33
C GLN A 136 -3.08 -11.83 -3.49
N LEU A 137 -2.91 -10.95 -4.48
CA LEU A 137 -3.88 -10.76 -5.57
C LEU A 137 -3.91 -11.95 -6.55
N TYR A 138 -2.87 -12.78 -6.58
CA TYR A 138 -2.80 -13.95 -7.44
C TYR A 138 -2.65 -15.29 -6.69
N ASP A 139 -2.01 -15.31 -5.54
CA ASP A 139 -1.79 -16.57 -4.81
C ASP A 139 -2.95 -16.96 -3.90
N ILE A 140 -3.71 -16.01 -3.34
CA ILE A 140 -4.93 -16.37 -2.61
C ILE A 140 -5.97 -17.03 -3.54
N PRO A 141 -6.30 -16.47 -4.74
CA PRO A 141 -7.16 -17.18 -5.69
C PRO A 141 -6.65 -18.57 -6.05
N ARG A 142 -5.35 -18.74 -6.33
CA ARG A 142 -4.73 -20.04 -6.60
C ARG A 142 -4.92 -21.03 -5.46
N ALA A 143 -4.69 -20.59 -4.22
CA ALA A 143 -4.85 -21.39 -3.02
C ALA A 143 -6.30 -21.83 -2.79
N LEU A 144 -7.27 -21.07 -3.25
CA LEU A 144 -8.69 -21.43 -3.26
C LEU A 144 -9.03 -22.44 -4.38
N GLY A 145 -8.12 -22.66 -5.32
CA GLY A 145 -8.28 -23.57 -6.45
C GLY A 145 -8.92 -22.92 -7.68
N ALA A 146 -8.82 -21.59 -7.79
CA ALA A 146 -9.13 -20.85 -9.00
C ALA A 146 -8.06 -21.06 -10.08
N GLU A 147 -8.46 -20.94 -11.34
CA GLU A 147 -7.56 -20.81 -12.48
C GLU A 147 -7.13 -19.35 -12.61
N VAL A 148 -5.82 -19.06 -12.50
CA VAL A 148 -5.31 -17.70 -12.49
C VAL A 148 -4.43 -17.45 -13.69
N ASP A 149 -4.90 -16.60 -14.61
CA ASP A 149 -4.12 -16.04 -15.69
C ASP A 149 -3.42 -14.76 -15.23
N LEU A 150 -2.15 -14.60 -15.64
CA LEU A 150 -1.32 -13.46 -15.28
C LEU A 150 -1.32 -12.42 -16.39
N TRP A 151 -1.86 -11.24 -16.09
CA TRP A 151 -1.78 -10.06 -16.94
C TRP A 151 -0.45 -9.35 -16.71
N ARG A 152 0.52 -9.58 -17.63
CA ARG A 152 1.91 -9.21 -17.40
C ARG A 152 2.19 -7.75 -17.74
N ILE A 153 2.90 -7.07 -16.81
CA ILE A 153 3.50 -5.76 -17.06
C ILE A 153 4.99 -5.91 -17.29
N HIS A 154 5.56 -5.05 -18.15
CA HIS A 154 6.92 -5.17 -18.64
C HIS A 154 7.69 -3.85 -18.51
N GLU A 155 8.99 -3.93 -18.14
CA GLU A 155 9.86 -2.77 -17.96
C GLU A 155 10.02 -1.98 -19.28
N ASP A 156 10.20 -2.66 -20.40
CA ASP A 156 10.37 -2.06 -21.71
C ASP A 156 9.13 -1.32 -22.24
N ARG A 157 7.98 -1.48 -21.55
CA ARG A 157 6.74 -0.74 -21.77
C ARG A 157 6.44 0.24 -20.61
N GLY A 158 7.46 0.57 -19.81
CA GLY A 158 7.31 1.47 -18.67
C GLY A 158 6.44 0.90 -17.53
N TRP A 159 6.37 -0.42 -17.40
CA TRP A 159 5.51 -1.13 -16.45
C TRP A 159 4.00 -0.84 -16.61
N TYR A 160 3.60 -0.32 -17.76
CA TYR A 160 2.20 0.01 -18.03
C TYR A 160 1.49 -1.21 -18.63
N PRO A 161 0.34 -1.65 -18.08
CA PRO A 161 -0.34 -2.84 -18.57
C PRO A 161 -0.93 -2.62 -19.99
N ASP A 162 -1.01 -3.71 -20.75
CA ASP A 162 -1.57 -3.70 -22.12
C ASP A 162 -3.05 -4.15 -22.08
N LEU A 163 -3.97 -3.25 -22.44
CA LEU A 163 -5.41 -3.55 -22.49
C LEU A 163 -5.77 -4.60 -23.54
N ASP A 164 -5.05 -4.64 -24.68
CA ASP A 164 -5.26 -5.67 -25.70
C ASP A 164 -4.90 -7.07 -25.16
N GLU A 165 -3.94 -7.15 -24.22
CA GLU A 165 -3.64 -8.40 -23.52
C GLU A 165 -4.78 -8.76 -22.55
N LEU A 166 -5.31 -7.80 -21.78
CA LEU A 166 -6.44 -8.04 -20.91
C LEU A 166 -7.67 -8.55 -21.71
N GLU A 167 -7.98 -7.93 -22.84
CA GLU A 167 -9.08 -8.38 -23.71
C GLU A 167 -8.90 -9.81 -24.22
N ARG A 168 -7.65 -10.24 -24.48
CA ARG A 168 -7.35 -11.63 -24.87
C ARG A 168 -7.45 -12.62 -23.71
N LEU A 169 -7.17 -12.20 -22.49
CA LEU A 169 -7.24 -13.04 -21.29
C LEU A 169 -8.68 -13.21 -20.79
N VAL A 170 -9.53 -12.20 -20.97
CA VAL A 170 -10.93 -12.23 -20.51
C VAL A 170 -11.73 -13.31 -21.22
N ARG A 171 -12.47 -14.09 -20.45
CA ARG A 171 -13.37 -15.16 -20.90
C ARG A 171 -14.81 -14.91 -20.39
N PRO A 172 -15.83 -15.51 -21.00
CA PRO A 172 -17.20 -15.37 -20.51
C PRO A 172 -17.43 -15.84 -19.06
N ASP A 173 -16.54 -16.70 -18.55
CA ASP A 173 -16.53 -17.22 -17.19
C ASP A 173 -15.52 -16.53 -16.27
N THR A 174 -14.87 -15.47 -16.71
CA THR A 174 -13.99 -14.67 -15.88
C THR A 174 -14.75 -14.10 -14.70
N ARG A 175 -14.33 -14.47 -13.49
CA ARG A 175 -14.98 -14.10 -12.23
C ARG A 175 -14.45 -12.82 -11.64
N LEU A 176 -13.10 -12.64 -11.66
CA LEU A 176 -12.43 -11.55 -10.98
C LEU A 176 -11.19 -11.09 -11.76
N ILE A 177 -10.99 -9.78 -11.83
CA ILE A 177 -9.75 -9.14 -12.30
C ILE A 177 -9.13 -8.42 -11.10
N CYS A 178 -7.86 -8.71 -10.79
CA CYS A 178 -7.14 -8.14 -9.65
C CYS A 178 -6.01 -7.22 -10.11
N LEU A 179 -5.92 -6.02 -9.52
CA LEU A 179 -4.87 -5.04 -9.77
C LEU A 179 -4.37 -4.41 -8.47
N ASN A 180 -3.17 -3.83 -8.53
CA ASN A 180 -2.65 -2.95 -7.49
C ASN A 180 -2.36 -1.57 -8.10
N ASN A 181 -3.18 -0.58 -7.84
CA ASN A 181 -3.03 0.78 -8.35
C ASN A 181 -2.83 1.79 -7.18
N ALA A 182 -1.65 2.44 -7.04
CA ALA A 182 -0.44 2.22 -7.85
C ALA A 182 0.22 0.86 -7.52
N ASN A 183 0.96 0.32 -8.49
CA ASN A 183 1.53 -1.02 -8.40
C ASN A 183 2.72 -1.09 -7.42
N ASN A 184 2.77 -2.14 -6.63
CA ASN A 184 3.95 -2.59 -5.88
C ASN A 184 4.48 -3.88 -6.56
N PRO A 185 5.74 -3.92 -7.08
CA PRO A 185 6.85 -3.04 -6.68
C PRO A 185 7.11 -1.84 -7.60
N THR A 186 6.49 -1.71 -8.76
CA THR A 186 6.97 -0.84 -9.85
C THR A 186 6.71 0.66 -9.63
N GLY A 187 5.72 1.01 -8.81
CA GLY A 187 5.30 2.39 -8.59
C GLY A 187 4.47 2.98 -9.75
N THR A 188 4.00 2.14 -10.66
CA THR A 188 3.18 2.56 -11.80
C THR A 188 1.78 2.95 -11.34
N PHE A 189 1.32 4.10 -11.78
CA PHE A 189 -0.01 4.63 -11.53
C PHE A 189 -0.88 4.54 -12.80
N LEU A 190 -2.08 4.04 -12.66
CA LEU A 190 -3.08 3.93 -13.71
C LEU A 190 -4.15 5.01 -13.48
N ASP A 191 -4.31 5.89 -14.46
CA ASP A 191 -5.25 7.00 -14.39
C ASP A 191 -6.73 6.56 -14.54
N ARG A 192 -7.64 7.52 -14.35
CA ARG A 192 -9.08 7.30 -14.50
C ARG A 192 -9.43 6.68 -15.85
N ALA A 193 -8.89 7.22 -16.96
CA ALA A 193 -9.25 6.80 -18.30
C ALA A 193 -8.86 5.35 -18.57
N PHE A 194 -7.72 4.92 -18.05
CA PHE A 194 -7.30 3.53 -18.11
C PHE A 194 -8.22 2.63 -17.27
N MET A 195 -8.51 3.03 -16.04
CA MET A 195 -9.37 2.25 -15.14
C MET A 195 -10.81 2.13 -15.65
N GLU A 196 -11.33 3.15 -16.36
CA GLU A 196 -12.62 3.08 -17.03
C GLU A 196 -12.63 2.03 -18.15
N GLN A 197 -11.54 1.90 -18.92
CA GLN A 197 -11.40 0.85 -19.94
C GLN A 197 -11.32 -0.55 -19.31
N VAL A 198 -10.58 -0.72 -18.22
CA VAL A 198 -10.58 -1.98 -17.46
C VAL A 198 -11.99 -2.34 -16.98
N ALA A 199 -12.73 -1.36 -16.47
CA ALA A 199 -14.11 -1.56 -16.03
C ALA A 199 -15.05 -1.96 -17.20
N ASP A 200 -14.86 -1.37 -18.38
CA ASP A 200 -15.65 -1.71 -19.58
C ASP A 200 -15.38 -3.13 -20.07
N ILE A 201 -14.10 -3.55 -20.06
CA ILE A 201 -13.73 -4.94 -20.39
C ILE A 201 -14.36 -5.90 -19.35
N ALA A 202 -14.23 -5.63 -18.05
CA ALA A 202 -14.83 -6.45 -17.00
C ALA A 202 -16.35 -6.51 -17.12
N ARG A 203 -17.00 -5.40 -17.44
CA ARG A 203 -18.46 -5.30 -17.62
C ARG A 203 -18.95 -6.16 -18.77
N SER A 204 -18.15 -6.31 -19.86
CA SER A 204 -18.53 -7.11 -21.03
C SER A 204 -18.80 -8.58 -20.71
N VAL A 205 -18.19 -9.10 -19.64
CA VAL A 205 -18.35 -10.49 -19.15
C VAL A 205 -18.97 -10.58 -17.76
N GLY A 206 -19.23 -9.45 -17.11
CA GLY A 206 -19.79 -9.38 -15.76
C GLY A 206 -18.81 -9.79 -14.66
N ALA A 207 -17.50 -9.67 -14.89
CA ALA A 207 -16.47 -9.93 -13.89
C ALA A 207 -16.47 -8.86 -12.80
N TYR A 208 -16.03 -9.20 -11.58
CA TYR A 208 -15.67 -8.24 -10.56
C TYR A 208 -14.27 -7.67 -10.83
N VAL A 209 -13.99 -6.47 -10.30
CA VAL A 209 -12.65 -5.88 -10.34
C VAL A 209 -12.24 -5.53 -8.91
N LEU A 210 -11.15 -6.13 -8.43
CA LEU A 210 -10.53 -5.85 -7.15
C LEU A 210 -9.28 -4.98 -7.38
N VAL A 211 -9.24 -3.81 -6.76
CA VAL A 211 -8.08 -2.93 -6.83
C VAL A 211 -7.56 -2.62 -5.43
N ASP A 212 -6.30 -2.98 -5.19
CA ASP A 212 -5.58 -2.54 -3.99
C ASP A 212 -5.07 -1.10 -4.21
N GLU A 213 -5.68 -0.14 -3.53
CA GLU A 213 -5.46 1.31 -3.71
C GLU A 213 -4.67 1.94 -2.56
N VAL A 214 -3.89 1.16 -1.81
CA VAL A 214 -3.23 1.62 -0.57
C VAL A 214 -2.26 2.78 -0.76
N TYR A 215 -1.77 3.01 -1.98
CA TYR A 215 -0.81 4.07 -2.30
C TYR A 215 -1.48 5.37 -2.75
N LEU A 216 -2.79 5.45 -2.79
CA LEU A 216 -3.55 6.56 -3.34
C LEU A 216 -4.57 7.15 -2.32
N PRO A 217 -4.92 8.43 -2.45
CA PRO A 217 -4.33 9.43 -3.34
C PRO A 217 -3.02 9.99 -2.78
N LEU A 218 -2.03 10.25 -3.62
CA LEU A 218 -0.77 10.83 -3.21
C LEU A 218 -0.37 11.97 -4.16
N VAL A 219 0.90 12.10 -4.56
CA VAL A 219 1.36 13.17 -5.44
C VAL A 219 1.10 12.82 -6.90
N GLY A 220 0.71 13.82 -7.72
CA GLY A 220 0.54 13.63 -9.17
C GLY A 220 -0.57 12.65 -9.55
N THR A 221 -1.55 12.49 -8.67
CA THR A 221 -2.67 11.56 -8.86
C THR A 221 -4.02 12.27 -8.95
N GLU A 222 -4.03 13.46 -9.54
CA GLU A 222 -5.24 14.26 -9.71
C GLU A 222 -6.27 13.55 -10.60
N ASP A 223 -5.79 12.71 -11.53
CA ASP A 223 -6.62 11.89 -12.41
C ASP A 223 -6.96 10.52 -11.80
N PHE A 224 -6.67 10.31 -10.52
CA PHE A 224 -7.09 9.11 -9.81
C PHE A 224 -8.60 9.03 -9.68
N ALA A 225 -9.14 7.84 -9.94
CA ALA A 225 -10.49 7.48 -9.53
C ALA A 225 -10.51 6.06 -8.98
N SER A 226 -11.13 5.88 -7.83
CA SER A 226 -11.32 4.56 -7.26
C SER A 226 -12.18 3.68 -8.15
N ILE A 227 -11.85 2.40 -8.23
CA ILE A 227 -12.68 1.41 -8.94
C ILE A 227 -14.10 1.33 -8.34
N ALA A 228 -14.24 1.60 -7.05
CA ALA A 228 -15.55 1.64 -6.38
C ALA A 228 -16.44 2.78 -6.86
N ASP A 229 -15.84 3.86 -7.43
CA ASP A 229 -16.57 4.98 -8.01
C ASP A 229 -16.85 4.81 -9.52
N ILE A 230 -16.06 3.97 -10.19
CA ILE A 230 -16.11 3.78 -11.65
C ILE A 230 -17.04 2.62 -12.03
N TYR A 231 -16.99 1.53 -11.26
CA TYR A 231 -17.60 0.27 -11.64
C TYR A 231 -18.51 -0.31 -10.56
N GLU A 232 -19.72 -0.69 -10.95
CA GLU A 232 -20.74 -1.25 -10.04
C GLU A 232 -20.33 -2.59 -9.40
N ARG A 233 -19.40 -3.34 -10.03
CA ARG A 233 -18.79 -4.55 -9.47
C ARG A 233 -17.34 -4.33 -9.06
N GLY A 234 -16.96 -3.07 -8.81
CA GLY A 234 -15.66 -2.69 -8.28
C GLY A 234 -15.56 -2.88 -6.77
N VAL A 235 -14.42 -3.38 -6.32
CA VAL A 235 -14.02 -3.45 -4.91
C VAL A 235 -12.68 -2.77 -4.77
N ALA A 236 -12.64 -1.65 -4.05
CA ALA A 236 -11.41 -1.00 -3.65
C ALA A 236 -11.00 -1.51 -2.27
N THR A 237 -9.72 -1.80 -2.09
CA THR A 237 -9.12 -2.04 -0.78
C THR A 237 -8.13 -0.94 -0.46
N ASN A 238 -8.11 -0.49 0.79
CA ASN A 238 -7.22 0.58 1.22
C ASN A 238 -6.84 0.40 2.70
N SER A 239 -5.89 1.21 3.19
CA SER A 239 -5.47 1.19 4.58
C SER A 239 -4.77 2.47 5.02
N LEU A 240 -4.54 2.59 6.32
CA LEU A 240 -3.72 3.66 6.89
C LEU A 240 -2.21 3.43 6.72
N SER A 241 -1.80 2.26 6.17
CA SER A 241 -0.40 1.81 6.24
C SER A 241 0.55 2.57 5.34
N LYS A 242 0.13 3.00 4.15
CA LYS A 242 1.01 3.53 3.10
C LYS A 242 0.86 5.05 2.98
N THR A 243 -0.17 5.50 2.28
CA THR A 243 -0.46 6.92 2.05
C THR A 243 -0.56 7.74 3.34
N TYR A 244 -1.09 7.14 4.41
CA TYR A 244 -1.31 7.82 5.69
C TYR A 244 -0.22 7.59 6.74
N SER A 245 0.86 6.85 6.45
CA SER A 245 2.04 6.65 7.33
C SER A 245 1.74 6.02 8.69
N VAL A 246 0.68 5.22 8.83
CA VAL A 246 0.28 4.61 10.11
C VAL A 246 0.13 3.07 10.00
N PRO A 247 1.20 2.35 9.57
CA PRO A 247 1.13 0.90 9.41
C PRO A 247 0.87 0.18 10.75
N GLY A 248 1.34 0.74 11.86
CA GLY A 248 1.20 0.17 13.21
C GLY A 248 -0.24 0.11 13.73
N ALA A 249 -1.16 0.92 13.20
CA ALA A 249 -2.57 0.87 13.57
C ALA A 249 -3.29 -0.38 13.05
N ARG A 250 -2.76 -1.09 12.06
CA ARG A 250 -3.37 -2.28 11.45
C ARG A 250 -4.83 -2.07 11.04
N ILE A 251 -5.16 -0.92 10.46
CA ILE A 251 -6.50 -0.59 9.95
C ILE A 251 -6.47 -0.45 8.43
N GLY A 252 -7.41 -1.14 7.80
CA GLY A 252 -7.77 -1.02 6.39
C GLY A 252 -9.28 -1.18 6.22
N TRP A 253 -9.72 -1.20 4.99
CA TRP A 253 -11.13 -1.36 4.66
C TRP A 253 -11.33 -1.85 3.23
N THR A 254 -12.50 -2.42 2.97
CA THR A 254 -13.07 -2.55 1.64
C THR A 254 -14.06 -1.42 1.40
N ALA A 255 -14.12 -0.93 0.16
CA ALA A 255 -15.12 0.03 -0.30
C ALA A 255 -15.72 -0.50 -1.61
N SER A 256 -17.05 -0.57 -1.69
CA SER A 256 -17.75 -1.17 -2.82
C SER A 256 -19.20 -0.69 -2.90
N SER A 257 -20.02 -1.32 -3.74
CA SER A 257 -21.46 -1.13 -3.69
C SER A 257 -22.07 -1.84 -2.46
N PRO A 258 -23.28 -1.42 -1.99
CA PRO A 258 -23.98 -2.10 -0.89
C PRO A 258 -24.17 -3.58 -1.12
N GLU A 259 -24.50 -4.00 -2.35
CA GLU A 259 -24.71 -5.40 -2.72
C GLU A 259 -23.44 -6.23 -2.54
N ILE A 260 -22.28 -5.69 -2.91
CA ILE A 260 -20.99 -6.37 -2.70
C ILE A 260 -20.67 -6.41 -1.21
N ALA A 261 -20.87 -5.33 -0.47
CA ALA A 261 -20.63 -5.31 0.97
C ALA A 261 -21.43 -6.40 1.69
N GLU A 262 -22.70 -6.63 1.30
CA GLU A 262 -23.52 -7.75 1.82
C GLU A 262 -22.92 -9.13 1.51
N MET A 263 -22.28 -9.30 0.35
CA MET A 263 -21.59 -10.56 0.02
C MET A 263 -20.32 -10.75 0.86
N LEU A 264 -19.63 -9.68 1.21
CA LEU A 264 -18.37 -9.73 1.98
C LEU A 264 -18.62 -9.99 3.48
N ARG A 265 -19.71 -9.48 4.06
CA ARG A 265 -19.99 -9.53 5.51
C ARG A 265 -19.88 -10.92 6.14
N PRO A 266 -20.50 -11.98 5.59
CA PRO A 266 -20.39 -13.30 6.20
C PRO A 266 -18.97 -13.85 6.29
N TYR A 267 -18.11 -13.51 5.32
CA TYR A 267 -16.72 -13.94 5.30
C TYR A 267 -15.84 -13.13 6.25
N ARG A 268 -16.23 -11.88 6.52
CA ARG A 268 -15.52 -11.01 7.45
C ARG A 268 -15.45 -11.60 8.86
N ASP A 269 -16.53 -12.17 9.32
CA ASP A 269 -16.62 -12.76 10.67
C ASP A 269 -15.67 -13.95 10.86
N TYR A 270 -15.22 -14.60 9.77
CA TYR A 270 -14.20 -15.64 9.80
C TYR A 270 -12.78 -15.09 9.73
N THR A 271 -12.58 -13.85 9.30
CA THR A 271 -11.25 -13.23 9.23
C THR A 271 -10.95 -12.38 10.46
N MET A 272 -11.96 -11.74 11.03
CA MET A 272 -11.86 -10.91 12.24
C MET A 272 -13.26 -10.62 12.78
N ILE A 273 -13.39 -10.52 14.11
CA ILE A 273 -14.66 -10.10 14.74
C ILE A 273 -14.80 -8.57 14.62
N CYS A 274 -13.79 -7.83 15.11
CA CYS A 274 -13.72 -6.37 15.02
C CYS A 274 -12.26 -5.90 15.13
N CYS A 275 -12.00 -4.65 14.74
CA CYS A 275 -10.76 -3.99 15.14
C CYS A 275 -10.86 -3.52 16.59
N GLY A 276 -9.71 -3.33 17.25
CA GLY A 276 -9.67 -2.82 18.63
C GLY A 276 -10.18 -1.37 18.70
N VAL A 277 -10.83 -1.01 19.82
CA VAL A 277 -11.39 0.35 20.03
C VAL A 277 -10.34 1.45 19.93
N VAL A 278 -9.10 1.17 20.36
CA VAL A 278 -7.97 2.12 20.23
C VAL A 278 -7.62 2.36 18.78
N ASN A 279 -7.54 1.28 18.00
CA ASN A 279 -7.15 1.34 16.60
C ASN A 279 -8.24 2.03 15.76
N ASP A 280 -9.51 1.78 16.06
CA ASP A 280 -10.64 2.47 15.41
C ASP A 280 -10.61 3.97 15.71
N ALA A 281 -10.41 4.36 16.96
CA ALA A 281 -10.30 5.77 17.38
C ALA A 281 -9.13 6.50 16.70
N LEU A 282 -7.96 5.84 16.58
CA LEU A 282 -6.81 6.37 15.84
C LEU A 282 -7.14 6.51 14.35
N ALA A 283 -7.83 5.52 13.77
CA ALA A 283 -8.19 5.56 12.36
C ALA A 283 -9.16 6.72 12.05
N VAL A 284 -10.17 6.92 12.89
CA VAL A 284 -11.08 8.08 12.79
C VAL A 284 -10.28 9.36 12.81
N HIS A 285 -9.39 9.52 13.80
CA HIS A 285 -8.58 10.72 13.96
C HIS A 285 -7.71 11.00 12.74
N VAL A 286 -7.02 10.00 12.20
CA VAL A 286 -6.18 10.12 11.00
C VAL A 286 -7.01 10.52 9.79
N LEU A 287 -8.15 9.86 9.55
CA LEU A 287 -9.00 10.13 8.38
C LEU A 287 -9.68 11.49 8.44
N GLU A 288 -10.08 11.94 9.63
CA GLU A 288 -10.63 13.29 9.84
C GLU A 288 -9.57 14.38 9.62
N HIS A 289 -8.28 14.06 9.84
CA HIS A 289 -7.15 14.97 9.64
C HIS A 289 -6.29 14.59 8.43
N ARG A 290 -6.85 13.85 7.47
CA ARG A 290 -6.11 13.33 6.30
C ARG A 290 -5.37 14.42 5.51
N ASP A 291 -5.92 15.62 5.43
CA ASP A 291 -5.30 16.73 4.71
C ASP A 291 -3.98 17.17 5.37
N ALA A 292 -3.92 17.16 6.71
CA ALA A 292 -2.69 17.44 7.45
C ALA A 292 -1.65 16.32 7.25
N VAL A 293 -2.08 15.06 7.24
CA VAL A 293 -1.20 13.90 6.94
C VAL A 293 -0.64 14.03 5.52
N LEU A 294 -1.48 14.32 4.54
CA LEU A 294 -1.04 14.48 3.14
C LEU A 294 -0.14 15.71 2.95
N ALA A 295 -0.40 16.80 3.67
CA ALA A 295 0.47 17.98 3.66
C ALA A 295 1.88 17.69 4.19
N ARG A 296 2.02 16.75 5.16
CA ARG A 296 3.32 16.23 5.61
C ARG A 296 3.95 15.30 4.58
N ASN A 297 3.19 14.37 4.04
CA ASN A 297 3.71 13.25 3.26
C ASN A 297 4.10 13.65 1.83
N ARG A 298 3.33 14.49 1.15
CA ARG A 298 3.60 14.90 -0.23
C ARG A 298 4.98 15.56 -0.43
N PRO A 299 5.40 16.54 0.38
CA PRO A 299 6.74 17.10 0.25
C PRO A 299 7.85 16.08 0.50
N LEU A 300 7.66 15.15 1.46
CA LEU A 300 8.62 14.07 1.73
C LEU A 300 8.77 13.16 0.51
N VAL A 301 7.67 12.69 -0.06
CA VAL A 301 7.68 11.82 -1.25
C VAL A 301 8.38 12.51 -2.41
N MET A 302 8.04 13.78 -2.71
CA MET A 302 8.63 14.52 -3.82
C MET A 302 10.10 14.83 -3.60
N GLY A 303 10.48 15.24 -2.40
CA GLY A 303 11.88 15.52 -2.05
C GLY A 303 12.74 14.27 -2.16
N ASN A 304 12.27 13.17 -1.63
CA ASN A 304 12.99 11.90 -1.68
C ASN A 304 13.02 11.29 -3.09
N LEU A 305 11.96 11.46 -3.88
CA LEU A 305 11.97 11.06 -5.30
C LEU A 305 13.07 11.82 -6.07
N ALA A 306 13.19 13.13 -5.86
CA ALA A 306 14.23 13.93 -6.49
C ALA A 306 15.65 13.48 -6.05
N ILE A 307 15.83 13.12 -4.77
CA ILE A 307 17.09 12.58 -4.26
C ILE A 307 17.43 11.24 -4.93
N ALA A 308 16.46 10.32 -4.98
CA ALA A 308 16.66 9.02 -5.60
C ALA A 308 16.95 9.14 -7.10
N GLN A 309 16.20 10.00 -7.82
CA GLN A 309 16.42 10.25 -9.25
C GLN A 309 17.84 10.77 -9.51
N ALA A 310 18.27 11.82 -8.78
CA ALA A 310 19.60 12.39 -8.95
C ALA A 310 20.70 11.34 -8.69
N TRP A 311 20.51 10.49 -7.69
CA TRP A 311 21.46 9.41 -7.39
C TRP A 311 21.49 8.35 -8.50
N ILE A 312 20.34 7.95 -9.04
CA ILE A 312 20.26 6.97 -10.14
C ILE A 312 20.86 7.53 -11.42
N ASP A 313 20.66 8.82 -11.72
CA ASP A 313 21.25 9.48 -12.90
C ASP A 313 22.79 9.45 -12.87
N ASP A 314 23.40 9.44 -11.66
CA ASP A 314 24.84 9.40 -11.45
C ASP A 314 25.39 7.96 -11.28
N GLU A 315 24.54 6.93 -11.09
CA GLU A 315 24.97 5.55 -10.84
C GLU A 315 24.82 4.68 -12.09
N PRO A 316 25.90 4.35 -12.81
CA PRO A 316 25.83 3.71 -14.13
C PRO A 316 25.28 2.27 -14.09
N ARG A 317 25.28 1.63 -12.90
CA ARG A 317 24.83 0.25 -12.74
C ARG A 317 23.37 0.14 -12.30
N VAL A 318 22.68 1.27 -12.14
CA VAL A 318 21.28 1.29 -11.73
C VAL A 318 20.44 2.07 -12.73
N SER A 319 19.30 1.53 -13.05
CA SER A 319 18.28 2.24 -13.82
C SER A 319 16.89 1.95 -13.26
N TRP A 320 15.93 2.75 -13.63
CA TRP A 320 14.54 2.50 -13.30
C TRP A 320 13.59 3.12 -14.32
N VAL A 321 12.35 2.65 -14.31
CA VAL A 321 11.21 3.45 -14.76
C VAL A 321 10.79 4.28 -13.56
N ALA A 322 10.94 5.59 -13.64
CA ALA A 322 10.67 6.49 -12.51
C ALA A 322 9.23 6.35 -12.01
N PRO A 323 9.01 6.14 -10.71
CA PRO A 323 7.66 5.99 -10.16
C PRO A 323 6.89 7.32 -10.22
N GLN A 324 5.57 7.23 -10.27
CA GLN A 324 4.70 8.40 -10.45
C GLN A 324 4.22 8.99 -9.11
N GLY A 325 5.19 9.31 -8.22
CA GLY A 325 4.88 9.99 -6.96
C GLY A 325 4.21 9.13 -5.89
N VAL A 326 4.48 7.82 -5.90
CA VAL A 326 4.06 6.85 -4.87
C VAL A 326 5.25 6.42 -4.02
N SER A 327 5.04 5.68 -2.93
CA SER A 327 6.09 5.40 -1.94
C SER A 327 6.96 4.18 -2.25
N THR A 328 6.86 3.58 -3.43
CA THR A 328 7.63 2.40 -3.83
C THR A 328 8.12 2.52 -5.26
N SER A 329 9.23 1.85 -5.57
CA SER A 329 9.81 1.77 -6.91
C SER A 329 10.58 0.47 -7.10
N CYS A 330 10.80 0.11 -8.35
CA CYS A 330 11.63 -1.01 -8.76
C CYS A 330 12.85 -0.48 -9.50
N ILE A 331 14.05 -0.76 -9.00
CA ILE A 331 15.31 -0.46 -9.66
C ILE A 331 15.86 -1.71 -10.35
N LYS A 332 16.47 -1.55 -11.51
CA LYS A 332 17.22 -2.58 -12.20
C LYS A 332 18.69 -2.49 -11.83
N LEU A 333 19.31 -3.62 -11.58
CA LEU A 333 20.71 -3.75 -11.18
C LEU A 333 21.51 -4.38 -12.33
N ASP A 334 22.45 -3.63 -12.91
CA ASP A 334 23.41 -4.15 -13.91
C ASP A 334 24.64 -4.73 -13.19
N ILE A 335 24.47 -5.91 -12.61
CA ILE A 335 25.47 -6.62 -11.86
C ILE A 335 25.56 -8.09 -12.32
N PRO A 336 26.76 -8.72 -12.23
CA PRO A 336 26.94 -10.12 -12.60
C PRO A 336 26.50 -11.12 -11.52
N GLU A 337 26.01 -10.62 -10.38
CA GLU A 337 25.60 -11.40 -9.20
C GLU A 337 24.08 -11.57 -9.17
N ASP A 338 23.61 -12.64 -8.55
CA ASP A 338 22.20 -12.84 -8.24
C ASP A 338 21.67 -11.73 -7.31
N ASP A 339 20.48 -11.22 -7.58
CA ASP A 339 19.93 -10.06 -6.86
C ASP A 339 19.66 -10.34 -5.37
N GLU A 340 19.30 -11.58 -5.00
CA GLU A 340 19.10 -11.96 -3.60
C GLU A 340 20.45 -12.05 -2.88
N ALA A 341 21.45 -12.67 -3.49
CA ALA A 341 22.82 -12.74 -2.95
C ALA A 341 23.42 -11.33 -2.78
N PHE A 342 23.20 -10.44 -3.76
CA PHE A 342 23.62 -9.04 -3.68
C PHE A 342 22.94 -8.30 -2.54
N CYS A 343 21.62 -8.38 -2.41
CA CYS A 343 20.86 -7.71 -1.35
C CYS A 343 21.24 -8.22 0.04
N LEU A 344 21.53 -9.50 0.20
CA LEU A 344 22.00 -10.06 1.47
C LEU A 344 23.39 -9.51 1.84
N ARG A 345 24.33 -9.52 0.89
CA ARG A 345 25.66 -8.94 1.10
C ARG A 345 25.60 -7.44 1.37
N LEU A 346 24.77 -6.69 0.67
CA LEU A 346 24.53 -5.27 0.91
C LEU A 346 24.07 -5.00 2.36
N LEU A 347 23.15 -5.83 2.86
CA LEU A 347 22.71 -5.74 4.24
C LEU A 347 23.84 -6.07 5.23
N GLU A 348 24.60 -7.13 5.00
CA GLU A 348 25.69 -7.57 5.90
C GLU A 348 26.85 -6.58 5.98
N GLU A 349 27.25 -5.99 4.87
CA GLU A 349 28.44 -5.13 4.78
C GLU A 349 28.16 -3.65 4.97
N GLU A 350 27.01 -3.17 4.49
CA GLU A 350 26.66 -1.75 4.48
C GLU A 350 25.48 -1.42 5.42
N GLY A 351 24.82 -2.44 5.95
CA GLY A 351 23.62 -2.28 6.79
C GLY A 351 22.40 -1.78 6.02
N VAL A 352 22.40 -1.88 4.68
CA VAL A 352 21.35 -1.36 3.81
C VAL A 352 20.41 -2.48 3.40
N LEU A 353 19.12 -2.30 3.65
CA LEU A 353 18.08 -3.24 3.24
C LEU A 353 17.39 -2.77 1.96
N LEU A 354 17.33 -3.68 0.96
CA LEU A 354 16.44 -3.66 -0.20
C LEU A 354 15.64 -4.95 -0.21
N VAL A 355 14.55 -5.02 -0.99
CA VAL A 355 13.90 -6.29 -1.30
C VAL A 355 14.38 -6.78 -2.66
N PRO A 356 15.00 -7.97 -2.76
CA PRO A 356 15.41 -8.52 -4.05
C PRO A 356 14.24 -8.62 -5.02
N GLY A 357 14.48 -8.34 -6.30
CA GLY A 357 13.46 -8.42 -7.34
C GLY A 357 12.97 -9.84 -7.56
N SER A 358 13.81 -10.85 -7.35
CA SER A 358 13.43 -12.28 -7.37
C SER A 358 12.27 -12.60 -6.42
N ARG A 359 12.07 -11.83 -5.33
CA ARG A 359 10.91 -11.96 -4.42
C ARG A 359 9.59 -11.46 -5.02
N PHE A 360 9.64 -10.86 -6.20
CA PHE A 360 8.52 -10.46 -7.06
C PHE A 360 8.57 -11.15 -8.43
N ASP A 361 9.40 -12.20 -8.57
CA ASP A 361 9.70 -12.84 -9.85
C ASP A 361 10.29 -11.88 -10.92
N LEU A 362 11.05 -10.88 -10.46
CA LEU A 362 11.78 -9.90 -11.27
C LEU A 362 13.31 -10.01 -11.02
N PRO A 363 13.96 -11.10 -11.45
CA PRO A 363 15.40 -11.26 -11.25
C PRO A 363 16.19 -10.10 -11.88
N GLY A 364 17.29 -9.70 -11.24
CA GLY A 364 18.12 -8.56 -11.66
C GLY A 364 17.54 -7.20 -11.27
N HIS A 365 16.51 -7.17 -10.44
CA HIS A 365 15.91 -5.95 -9.91
C HIS A 365 15.97 -5.94 -8.36
N ALA A 366 15.60 -4.78 -7.79
CA ALA A 366 15.31 -4.67 -6.37
C ALA A 366 14.20 -3.64 -6.14
N ARG A 367 13.36 -3.87 -5.12
CA ARG A 367 12.44 -2.82 -4.66
C ARG A 367 13.18 -1.83 -3.79
N LEU A 368 13.07 -0.55 -4.17
CA LEU A 368 13.54 0.61 -3.44
C LEU A 368 12.33 1.37 -2.88
N GLY A 369 12.20 1.41 -1.55
CA GLY A 369 11.22 2.23 -0.84
C GLY A 369 11.85 3.55 -0.43
N TYR A 370 11.83 4.53 -1.31
CA TYR A 370 12.56 5.79 -1.14
C TYR A 370 11.92 6.77 -0.14
N CYS A 371 10.82 6.42 0.51
CA CYS A 371 10.09 7.31 1.41
C CYS A 371 10.47 7.16 2.90
N ALA A 372 11.65 6.62 3.19
CA ALA A 372 12.29 6.69 4.51
C ALA A 372 12.62 8.15 4.89
N PRO A 373 12.95 8.47 6.16
CA PRO A 373 13.50 9.77 6.50
C PRO A 373 14.72 10.12 5.62
N GLU A 374 14.81 11.36 5.14
CA GLU A 374 15.84 11.78 4.18
C GLU A 374 17.28 11.36 4.55
N PRO A 375 17.73 11.49 5.82
CA PRO A 375 19.08 11.04 6.19
C PRO A 375 19.29 9.53 6.01
N VAL A 376 18.25 8.72 6.24
CA VAL A 376 18.28 7.26 6.05
C VAL A 376 18.35 6.92 4.57
N LEU A 377 17.54 7.58 3.73
CA LEU A 377 17.57 7.40 2.28
C LEU A 377 18.97 7.72 1.72
N ARG A 378 19.52 8.89 2.06
CA ARG A 378 20.87 9.31 1.57
C ARG A 378 21.96 8.35 2.01
N ALA A 379 21.94 7.91 3.26
CA ALA A 379 22.91 6.94 3.78
C ALA A 379 22.77 5.58 3.11
N GLY A 380 21.53 5.11 2.92
CA GLY A 380 21.24 3.87 2.21
C GLY A 380 21.71 3.89 0.76
N LEU A 381 21.39 4.94 0.00
CA LEU A 381 21.85 5.11 -1.38
C LEU A 381 23.39 5.19 -1.47
N ALA A 382 24.05 5.88 -0.53
CA ALA A 382 25.50 5.92 -0.46
C ALA A 382 26.10 4.52 -0.18
N GLY A 383 25.51 3.73 0.70
CA GLY A 383 25.90 2.33 0.96
C GLY A 383 25.73 1.46 -0.29
N LEU A 384 24.58 1.58 -0.96
CA LEU A 384 24.31 0.87 -2.21
C LEU A 384 25.39 1.20 -3.26
N GLY A 385 25.73 2.49 -3.46
CA GLY A 385 26.80 2.90 -4.38
C GLY A 385 28.16 2.31 -4.00
N ARG A 386 28.51 2.20 -2.70
CA ARG A 386 29.75 1.55 -2.28
C ARG A 386 29.78 0.05 -2.63
N ALA A 387 28.67 -0.63 -2.43
CA ALA A 387 28.54 -2.05 -2.77
C ALA A 387 28.63 -2.30 -4.28
N LEU A 388 28.07 -1.41 -5.11
CA LEU A 388 28.11 -1.49 -6.58
C LEU A 388 29.51 -1.28 -7.15
N ARG A 389 30.32 -0.37 -6.57
CA ARG A 389 31.72 -0.12 -7.02
C ARG A 389 32.64 -1.34 -6.99
N ARG A 390 32.25 -2.45 -6.37
CA ARG A 390 33.00 -3.70 -6.42
C ARG A 390 33.02 -4.36 -7.78
N PHE A 391 32.10 -3.98 -8.63
CA PHE A 391 31.98 -4.50 -9.99
C PHE A 391 32.66 -3.62 -11.05
N ASP A 392 33.31 -2.53 -10.62
CA ASP A 392 34.11 -1.61 -11.48
C ASP A 392 35.53 -2.21 -11.82
#